data_9b262e41c159abeb04fcc90fd971a956
#
_entry.id   9b262e41c159abeb04fcc90fd971a956
#
_cell.length_a   1.000
_cell.length_b   1.000
_cell.length_c   1.000
_cell.angle_alpha   90.00
_cell.angle_beta   90.00
_cell.angle_gamma   90.00
#
_symmetry.space_group_name_H-M   'P 1'
#
loop_
_entity.id
_entity.type
_entity.pdbx_description
1 polymer ?
#
loop_
_entity_poly.entity_id
_entity_poly.type
_entity_poly.pdbx_seq_one_letter_code
_entity_poly.pdbx_strand_id
1 'polypeptide(L)'
;MKIELIKLKFNDTCAYKHKPFTYCCDEIQNDKAIVFTGEDLVCNDTFGLVVRDSDDNIIPSFCTSYTETFNSWGDEYEQTDNYPIQFCPHCGEKIEISVIEEIDVSDKYNELTKQREELWKKCQRTDSKKKEAELREQVRKLDNQINSFYWLDEWKGEY
;
A
#
# COMPACT_ATOMS: atom_id res chain seq x y z
N MET A 1 2.23 11.08 -18.75
CA MET A 1 2.67 9.83 -18.07
C MET A 1 1.46 8.96 -17.79
N LYS A 2 1.51 7.66 -18.09
CA LYS A 2 0.39 6.73 -17.89
C LYS A 2 0.75 5.66 -16.86
N ILE A 3 -0.13 5.44 -15.88
CA ILE A 3 0.03 4.44 -14.82
C ILE A 3 -1.17 3.51 -14.87
N GLU A 4 -0.89 2.23 -15.05
CA GLU A 4 -1.89 1.19 -15.11
C GLU A 4 -1.92 0.44 -13.78
N LEU A 5 -3.11 0.39 -13.16
CA LEU A 5 -3.35 -0.29 -11.89
C LEU A 5 -4.13 -1.58 -12.11
N ILE A 6 -3.86 -2.55 -11.24
CA ILE A 6 -4.65 -3.76 -11.06
C ILE A 6 -5.28 -3.67 -9.68
N LYS A 7 -6.60 -3.80 -9.60
CA LYS A 7 -7.36 -3.83 -8.35
C LYS A 7 -7.44 -5.28 -7.87
N LEU A 8 -6.88 -5.54 -6.69
CA LEU A 8 -7.03 -6.81 -5.99
C LEU A 8 -8.19 -6.71 -5.01
N LYS A 9 -9.17 -7.60 -5.11
CA LYS A 9 -10.26 -7.72 -4.14
C LYS A 9 -10.00 -8.90 -3.21
N PHE A 10 -10.18 -8.69 -1.92
CA PHE A 10 -10.16 -9.74 -0.90
C PHE A 10 -11.20 -9.43 0.18
N ASN A 11 -12.29 -10.19 0.14
CA ASN A 11 -13.50 -9.96 0.94
C ASN A 11 -14.07 -8.55 0.69
N ASP A 12 -14.26 -7.74 1.75
CA ASP A 12 -14.79 -6.38 1.68
C ASP A 12 -13.68 -5.30 1.54
N THR A 13 -12.45 -5.73 1.29
CA THR A 13 -11.28 -4.86 1.17
C THR A 13 -10.71 -4.95 -0.23
N CYS A 14 -10.05 -3.89 -0.69
CA CYS A 14 -9.26 -3.96 -1.91
C CYS A 14 -7.91 -3.28 -1.74
N ALA A 15 -6.97 -3.66 -2.61
CA ALA A 15 -5.67 -3.02 -2.75
C ALA A 15 -5.35 -2.80 -4.23
N TYR A 16 -4.43 -1.90 -4.52
CA TYR A 16 -4.01 -1.61 -5.88
C TYR A 16 -2.55 -1.99 -6.07
N LYS A 17 -2.25 -2.57 -7.23
CA LYS A 17 -0.89 -2.83 -7.69
C LYS A 17 -0.67 -2.08 -8.99
N HIS A 18 0.47 -1.42 -9.15
CA HIS A 18 0.80 -0.77 -10.41
C HIS A 18 1.65 -1.69 -11.29
N LYS A 19 1.47 -1.56 -12.62
CA LYS A 19 2.41 -2.10 -13.58
C LYS A 19 3.65 -1.19 -13.66
N PRO A 20 4.79 -1.73 -14.14
CA PRO A 20 5.95 -0.89 -14.44
C PRO A 20 5.55 0.29 -15.31
N PHE A 21 5.96 1.48 -14.94
CA PHE A 21 5.73 2.70 -15.69
C PHE A 21 7.01 3.52 -15.83
N THR A 22 7.03 4.42 -16.79
CA THR A 22 8.16 5.33 -17.01
C THR A 22 7.78 6.73 -16.57
N TYR A 23 8.62 7.36 -15.79
CA TYR A 23 8.46 8.76 -15.42
C TYR A 23 8.51 9.67 -16.65
N CYS A 24 7.73 10.75 -16.65
CA CYS A 24 7.68 11.69 -17.78
C CYS A 24 8.92 12.58 -17.88
N CYS A 25 9.67 12.76 -16.81
CA CYS A 25 10.95 13.45 -16.75
C CYS A 25 11.76 12.99 -15.55
N ASP A 26 13.06 13.25 -15.54
CA ASP A 26 13.95 12.87 -14.45
C ASP A 26 13.69 13.68 -13.18
N GLU A 27 13.19 14.90 -13.32
CA GLU A 27 12.91 15.80 -12.20
C GLU A 27 11.81 15.23 -11.30
N ILE A 28 10.70 14.71 -11.85
CA ILE A 28 9.63 14.13 -11.01
C ILE A 28 10.10 12.87 -10.27
N GLN A 29 11.01 12.10 -10.86
CA GLN A 29 11.57 10.90 -10.24
C GLN A 29 12.47 11.23 -9.05
N ASN A 30 13.16 12.39 -9.10
CA ASN A 30 14.15 12.80 -8.11
C ASN A 30 13.59 13.79 -7.08
N ASP A 31 12.38 14.32 -7.28
CA ASP A 31 11.77 15.28 -6.37
C ASP A 31 11.18 14.57 -5.13
N LYS A 32 11.79 14.83 -3.97
CA LYS A 32 11.36 14.25 -2.70
C LYS A 32 10.02 14.79 -2.18
N ALA A 33 9.56 15.93 -2.72
CA ALA A 33 8.27 16.48 -2.38
C ALA A 33 7.13 15.85 -3.20
N ILE A 34 7.45 14.99 -4.17
CA ILE A 34 6.48 14.28 -4.99
C ILE A 34 6.55 12.80 -4.66
N VAL A 35 5.45 12.25 -4.19
CA VAL A 35 5.35 10.86 -3.78
C VAL A 35 4.24 10.15 -4.58
N PHE A 36 4.45 8.89 -4.88
CA PHE A 36 3.39 8.01 -5.39
C PHE A 36 2.84 7.23 -4.21
N THR A 37 1.59 7.50 -3.87
CA THR A 37 0.98 7.02 -2.64
C THR A 37 -0.08 5.97 -2.91
N GLY A 38 -0.20 5.03 -1.97
CA GLY A 38 -1.24 4.01 -1.93
C GLY A 38 -2.00 4.06 -0.60
N GLU A 39 -2.25 2.91 -0.01
CA GLU A 39 -3.04 2.77 1.23
C GLU A 39 -2.46 3.49 2.45
N ASP A 40 -1.17 3.80 2.47
CA ASP A 40 -0.55 4.54 3.58
C ASP A 40 -1.15 5.93 3.80
N LEU A 41 -1.94 6.45 2.83
CA LEU A 41 -2.76 7.66 3.01
C LEU A 41 -3.98 7.45 3.93
N VAL A 42 -4.27 6.23 4.34
CA VAL A 42 -5.42 5.86 5.17
C VAL A 42 -5.14 6.01 6.66
N CYS A 43 -4.00 6.51 7.09
CA CYS A 43 -3.85 6.97 8.46
C CYS A 43 -4.90 8.06 8.72
N ASN A 44 -5.80 7.81 9.65
CA ASN A 44 -7.05 8.52 9.95
C ASN A 44 -6.93 10.02 10.24
N ASP A 45 -5.77 10.62 10.11
CA ASP A 45 -5.46 12.01 10.43
C ASP A 45 -4.95 12.83 9.22
N THR A 46 -4.95 12.26 8.01
CA THR A 46 -4.54 13.02 6.83
C THR A 46 -5.69 13.89 6.32
N PHE A 47 -5.60 15.19 6.53
CA PHE A 47 -6.47 16.21 5.93
C PHE A 47 -6.25 16.39 4.43
N GLY A 48 -5.50 15.51 3.78
CA GLY A 48 -5.19 15.59 2.36
C GLY A 48 -6.36 15.19 1.46
N LEU A 49 -6.41 15.75 0.25
CA LEU A 49 -7.32 15.30 -0.80
C LEU A 49 -6.85 13.92 -1.29
N VAL A 50 -7.73 12.95 -1.27
CA VAL A 50 -7.50 11.61 -1.81
C VAL A 50 -8.38 11.36 -3.03
N VAL A 51 -7.86 10.60 -4.00
CA VAL A 51 -8.65 10.13 -5.13
C VAL A 51 -9.33 8.83 -4.72
N ARG A 52 -10.66 8.74 -4.96
CA ARG A 52 -11.44 7.54 -4.63
C ARG A 52 -12.10 6.96 -5.86
N ASP A 53 -12.29 5.64 -5.87
CA ASP A 53 -13.09 4.96 -6.87
C ASP A 53 -14.60 5.03 -6.56
N SER A 54 -15.43 4.39 -7.39
CA SER A 54 -16.90 4.34 -7.21
C SER A 54 -17.33 3.63 -5.91
N ASP A 55 -16.48 2.79 -5.36
CA ASP A 55 -16.73 1.99 -4.15
C ASP A 55 -16.10 2.64 -2.90
N ASP A 56 -15.69 3.91 -3.02
CA ASP A 56 -15.06 4.73 -1.97
C ASP A 56 -13.65 4.26 -1.54
N ASN A 57 -13.00 3.38 -2.31
CA ASN A 57 -11.62 2.98 -2.04
C ASN A 57 -10.63 4.03 -2.54
N ILE A 58 -9.56 4.25 -1.79
CA ILE A 58 -8.50 5.19 -2.18
C ILE A 58 -7.68 4.61 -3.33
N ILE A 59 -7.60 5.38 -4.41
CA ILE A 59 -6.77 5.05 -5.58
C ILE A 59 -5.38 5.65 -5.39
N PRO A 60 -4.29 4.88 -5.58
CA PRO A 60 -2.93 5.40 -5.59
C PRO A 60 -2.79 6.56 -6.58
N SER A 61 -2.09 7.60 -6.18
CA SER A 61 -1.90 8.78 -7.00
C SER A 61 -0.55 9.45 -6.74
N PHE A 62 -0.06 10.23 -7.71
CA PHE A 62 1.03 11.15 -7.43
C PHE A 62 0.51 12.33 -6.63
N CYS A 63 1.24 12.67 -5.58
CA CYS A 63 0.90 13.76 -4.68
C CYS A 63 2.11 14.65 -4.45
N THR A 64 1.89 15.94 -4.26
CA THR A 64 2.84 16.79 -3.53
C THR A 64 2.65 16.55 -2.05
N SER A 65 3.76 16.33 -1.35
CA SER A 65 3.78 16.06 0.09
C SER A 65 4.32 17.27 0.84
N TYR A 66 3.63 17.67 1.89
CA TYR A 66 4.04 18.77 2.76
C TYR A 66 3.99 18.32 4.21
N THR A 67 5.10 18.47 4.93
CA THR A 67 5.20 18.09 6.35
C THR A 67 5.31 19.32 7.22
N GLU A 68 4.44 19.45 8.19
CA GLU A 68 4.47 20.44 9.25
C GLU A 68 4.79 19.79 10.59
N THR A 69 5.58 20.51 11.40
CA THR A 69 5.87 20.11 12.77
C THR A 69 5.01 20.92 13.73
N PHE A 70 4.28 20.23 14.59
CA PHE A 70 3.42 20.84 15.59
C PHE A 70 3.94 20.55 16.99
N ASN A 71 3.79 21.53 17.89
CA ASN A 71 4.02 21.34 19.32
C ASN A 71 2.69 21.34 20.07
N SER A 72 2.35 20.25 20.72
CA SER A 72 1.15 20.14 21.54
C SER A 72 1.47 19.47 22.87
N TRP A 73 1.12 20.13 23.98
CA TRP A 73 1.28 19.60 25.35
C TRP A 73 2.73 19.22 25.73
N GLY A 74 3.72 19.79 25.05
CA GLY A 74 5.13 19.51 25.30
C GLY A 74 5.71 18.39 24.43
N ASP A 75 4.91 17.76 23.60
CA ASP A 75 5.34 16.79 22.61
C ASP A 75 5.39 17.43 21.21
N GLU A 76 6.42 17.11 20.45
CA GLU A 76 6.59 17.50 19.06
C GLU A 76 6.11 16.35 18.17
N TYR A 77 5.23 16.65 17.21
CA TYR A 77 4.74 15.68 16.23
C TYR A 77 4.76 16.27 14.83
N GLU A 78 4.98 15.42 13.85
CA GLU A 78 4.96 15.76 12.44
C GLU A 78 3.65 15.31 11.81
N GLN A 79 3.05 16.19 11.01
CA GLN A 79 1.90 15.87 10.17
C GLN A 79 2.31 16.04 8.71
N THR A 80 2.02 15.05 7.89
CA THR A 80 2.28 15.09 6.45
C THR A 80 0.97 15.10 5.69
N ASP A 81 0.75 16.15 4.91
CA ASP A 81 -0.39 16.30 4.03
C ASP A 81 0.02 15.99 2.59
N ASN A 82 -0.82 15.21 1.88
CA ASN A 82 -0.60 14.82 0.51
C ASN A 82 -1.71 15.38 -0.39
N TYR A 83 -1.32 16.06 -1.47
CA TYR A 83 -2.23 16.68 -2.42
C TYR A 83 -2.06 16.05 -3.80
N PRO A 84 -3.08 15.30 -4.33
CA PRO A 84 -3.00 14.67 -5.63
C PRO A 84 -2.75 15.68 -6.75
N ILE A 85 -1.86 15.32 -7.68
CA ILE A 85 -1.54 16.11 -8.86
C ILE A 85 -1.98 15.40 -10.13
N GLN A 86 -2.50 16.17 -11.09
CA GLN A 86 -2.93 15.65 -12.40
C GLN A 86 -1.93 15.94 -13.51
N PHE A 87 -0.96 16.79 -13.25
CA PHE A 87 0.09 17.17 -14.19
C PHE A 87 1.44 17.19 -13.47
N CYS A 88 2.47 16.77 -14.16
CA CYS A 88 3.83 16.90 -13.66
C CYS A 88 4.17 18.38 -13.45
N PRO A 89 4.60 18.82 -12.26
CA PRO A 89 4.90 20.22 -12.01
C PRO A 89 6.18 20.69 -12.73
N HIS A 90 7.03 19.78 -13.19
CA HIS A 90 8.28 20.09 -13.86
C HIS A 90 8.13 20.20 -15.39
N CYS A 91 7.54 19.20 -16.04
CA CYS A 91 7.43 19.17 -17.50
C CYS A 91 6.01 19.45 -18.04
N GLY A 92 5.00 19.54 -17.17
CA GLY A 92 3.61 19.79 -17.55
C GLY A 92 2.88 18.59 -18.18
N GLU A 93 3.54 17.42 -18.28
CA GLU A 93 2.91 16.21 -18.81
C GLU A 93 1.73 15.76 -17.94
N LYS A 94 0.64 15.37 -18.57
CA LYS A 94 -0.53 14.84 -17.86
C LYS A 94 -0.23 13.49 -17.24
N ILE A 95 -0.65 13.32 -15.99
CA ILE A 95 -0.58 12.06 -15.25
C ILE A 95 -1.94 11.37 -15.35
N GLU A 96 -1.98 10.24 -16.03
CA GLU A 96 -3.19 9.45 -16.21
C GLU A 96 -3.06 8.14 -15.43
N ILE A 97 -3.97 7.92 -14.47
CA ILE A 97 -4.04 6.70 -13.67
C ILE A 97 -5.31 5.97 -14.07
N SER A 98 -5.20 4.69 -14.39
CA SER A 98 -6.33 3.89 -14.83
C SER A 98 -6.27 2.48 -14.26
N VAL A 99 -7.39 2.00 -13.71
CA VAL A 99 -7.56 0.59 -13.34
C VAL A 99 -7.88 -0.18 -14.63
N ILE A 100 -7.02 -1.13 -14.97
CA ILE A 100 -7.12 -1.91 -16.21
C ILE A 100 -7.61 -3.34 -15.99
N GLU A 101 -7.54 -3.83 -14.76
CA GLU A 101 -7.91 -5.18 -14.39
C GLU A 101 -8.36 -5.22 -12.93
N GLU A 102 -9.30 -6.12 -12.64
CA GLU A 102 -9.75 -6.43 -11.28
C GLU A 102 -9.65 -7.93 -11.06
N ILE A 103 -9.00 -8.36 -9.99
CA ILE A 103 -8.77 -9.76 -9.64
C ILE A 103 -9.31 -10.00 -8.23
N ASP A 104 -10.21 -10.97 -8.09
CA ASP A 104 -10.65 -11.44 -6.78
C ASP A 104 -9.68 -12.51 -6.26
N VAL A 105 -9.03 -12.19 -5.16
CA VAL A 105 -8.05 -13.06 -4.48
C VAL A 105 -8.53 -13.49 -3.09
N SER A 106 -9.84 -13.38 -2.82
CA SER A 106 -10.45 -13.66 -1.51
C SER A 106 -10.14 -15.07 -1.04
N ASP A 107 -10.27 -16.07 -1.89
CA ASP A 107 -10.00 -17.47 -1.54
C ASP A 107 -8.54 -17.66 -1.10
N LYS A 108 -7.62 -17.10 -1.86
CA LYS A 108 -6.18 -17.18 -1.56
C LYS A 108 -5.83 -16.48 -0.25
N TYR A 109 -6.36 -15.28 -0.06
CA TYR A 109 -6.18 -14.48 1.15
C TYR A 109 -6.71 -15.23 2.39
N ASN A 110 -7.93 -15.79 2.29
CA ASN A 110 -8.57 -16.53 3.38
C ASN A 110 -7.82 -17.82 3.71
N GLU A 111 -7.30 -18.53 2.70
CA GLU A 111 -6.47 -19.71 2.91
C GLU A 111 -5.18 -19.39 3.67
N LEU A 112 -4.45 -18.34 3.24
CA LEU A 112 -3.22 -17.91 3.92
C LEU A 112 -3.49 -17.46 5.36
N THR A 113 -4.56 -16.74 5.59
CA THR A 113 -4.97 -16.28 6.93
C THR A 113 -5.28 -17.47 7.84
N LYS A 114 -6.00 -18.46 7.33
CA LYS A 114 -6.30 -19.70 8.08
C LYS A 114 -5.02 -20.49 8.42
N GLN A 115 -4.13 -20.67 7.46
CA GLN A 115 -2.84 -21.34 7.69
C GLN A 115 -2.01 -20.61 8.74
N ARG A 116 -1.96 -19.30 8.69
CA ARG A 116 -1.27 -18.43 9.66
C ARG A 116 -1.84 -18.62 11.06
N GLU A 117 -3.16 -18.63 11.23
CA GLU A 117 -3.81 -18.85 12.51
C GLU A 117 -3.54 -20.25 13.10
N GLU A 118 -3.56 -21.28 12.27
CA GLU A 118 -3.26 -22.65 12.70
C GLU A 118 -1.80 -22.78 13.18
N LEU A 119 -0.86 -22.18 12.48
CA LEU A 119 0.56 -22.15 12.90
C LEU A 119 0.75 -21.36 14.17
N TRP A 120 0.07 -20.22 14.31
CA TRP A 120 0.13 -19.41 15.51
C TRP A 120 -0.39 -20.17 16.74
N LYS A 121 -1.52 -20.89 16.62
CA LYS A 121 -2.06 -21.76 17.69
C LYS A 121 -1.07 -22.88 18.07
N LYS A 122 -0.36 -23.46 17.09
CA LYS A 122 0.70 -24.48 17.34
C LYS A 122 1.89 -23.84 18.06
N CYS A 123 2.28 -22.65 17.67
CA CYS A 123 3.37 -21.89 18.32
C CYS A 123 3.08 -21.64 19.81
N GLN A 124 1.87 -21.22 20.15
CA GLN A 124 1.44 -20.95 21.53
C GLN A 124 1.39 -22.21 22.42
N ARG A 125 1.26 -23.39 21.82
CA ARG A 125 1.10 -24.68 22.54
C ARG A 125 2.40 -25.46 22.65
N THR A 126 3.48 -24.99 22.08
CA THR A 126 4.76 -25.74 22.10
C THR A 126 5.64 -25.32 23.27
N ASP A 127 6.17 -26.30 24.01
CA ASP A 127 7.10 -26.07 25.13
C ASP A 127 8.57 -26.04 24.67
N SER A 128 8.85 -26.38 23.43
CA SER A 128 10.21 -26.41 22.88
C SER A 128 10.56 -25.08 22.23
N LYS A 129 11.52 -24.36 22.82
CA LYS A 129 12.02 -23.09 22.29
C LYS A 129 12.52 -23.18 20.83
N LYS A 130 13.16 -24.30 20.46
CA LYS A 130 13.62 -24.50 19.08
C LYS A 130 12.45 -24.60 18.11
N LYS A 131 11.44 -25.42 18.45
CA LYS A 131 10.26 -25.62 17.64
C LYS A 131 9.41 -24.35 17.58
N GLU A 132 9.33 -23.60 18.67
CA GLU A 132 8.67 -22.30 18.70
C GLU A 132 9.31 -21.32 17.71
N ALA A 133 10.65 -21.22 17.68
CA ALA A 133 11.36 -20.35 16.75
C ALA A 133 11.13 -20.74 15.28
N GLU A 134 11.10 -22.06 14.97
CA GLU A 134 10.79 -22.56 13.63
C GLU A 134 9.35 -22.20 13.20
N LEU A 135 8.37 -22.33 14.10
CA LEU A 135 6.98 -22.00 13.85
C LEU A 135 6.78 -20.47 13.68
N ARG A 136 7.45 -19.66 14.51
CA ARG A 136 7.41 -18.19 14.37
C ARG A 136 7.96 -17.74 13.02
N GLU A 137 9.01 -18.36 12.51
CA GLU A 137 9.54 -18.04 11.18
C GLU A 137 8.56 -18.42 10.06
N GLN A 138 7.83 -19.54 10.21
CA GLN A 138 6.78 -19.90 9.25
C GLN A 138 5.61 -18.89 9.29
N VAL A 139 5.18 -18.46 10.48
CA VAL A 139 4.16 -17.42 10.64
C VAL A 139 4.61 -16.13 9.97
N ARG A 140 5.86 -15.69 10.21
CA ARG A 140 6.43 -14.48 9.59
C ARG A 140 6.40 -14.53 8.05
N LYS A 141 6.66 -15.71 7.46
CA LYS A 141 6.58 -15.88 6.00
C LYS A 141 5.15 -15.73 5.48
N LEU A 142 4.16 -16.30 6.21
CA LEU A 142 2.75 -16.12 5.85
C LEU A 142 2.29 -14.67 6.05
N ASP A 143 2.70 -14.00 7.14
CA ASP A 143 2.41 -12.59 7.36
C ASP A 143 2.94 -11.72 6.20
N ASN A 144 4.16 -11.99 5.72
CA ASN A 144 4.71 -11.29 4.56
C ASN A 144 3.88 -11.51 3.29
N GLN A 145 3.38 -12.75 3.05
CA GLN A 145 2.52 -13.05 1.92
C GLN A 145 1.15 -12.35 2.05
N ILE A 146 0.54 -12.37 3.23
CA ILE A 146 -0.74 -11.68 3.50
C ILE A 146 -0.56 -10.17 3.32
N ASN A 147 0.50 -9.59 3.89
CA ASN A 147 0.78 -8.17 3.77
C ASN A 147 1.03 -7.73 2.33
N SER A 148 1.55 -8.62 1.46
CA SER A 148 1.77 -8.29 0.05
C SER A 148 0.48 -7.95 -0.71
N PHE A 149 -0.69 -8.33 -0.21
CA PHE A 149 -1.96 -7.90 -0.79
C PHE A 149 -2.27 -6.43 -0.52
N TYR A 150 -1.87 -5.89 0.63
CA TYR A 150 -2.15 -4.52 1.05
C TYR A 150 -1.14 -3.50 0.52
N TRP A 151 0.15 -3.89 0.44
CA TRP A 151 1.20 -2.93 0.09
C TRP A 151 1.18 -2.60 -1.39
N LEU A 152 1.29 -1.32 -1.70
CA LEU A 152 1.50 -0.87 -3.06
C LEU A 152 2.84 -1.41 -3.55
N ASP A 153 2.81 -2.22 -4.60
CA ASP A 153 4.00 -2.84 -5.18
C ASP A 153 3.81 -3.01 -6.69
N GLU A 154 4.91 -3.10 -7.39
CA GLU A 154 4.90 -3.39 -8.81
C GLU A 154 4.26 -4.76 -9.08
N TRP A 155 3.41 -4.84 -10.08
CA TRP A 155 2.74 -6.08 -10.46
C TRP A 155 3.74 -7.10 -11.00
N LYS A 156 3.90 -8.21 -10.29
CA LYS A 156 4.79 -9.32 -10.68
C LYS A 156 4.05 -10.51 -11.27
N GLY A 157 2.71 -10.46 -11.33
CA GLY A 157 1.89 -11.53 -11.90
C GLY A 157 1.70 -12.77 -11.02
N GLU A 158 2.02 -12.70 -9.74
CA GLU A 158 2.06 -13.84 -8.82
C GLU A 158 1.04 -13.73 -7.69
N TYR A 159 -0.26 -13.72 -8.04
CA TYR A 159 -1.32 -13.82 -7.03
C TYR A 159 -2.24 -14.99 -7.30
#